data_ccafaa2411721baf9b12964019e2efc8
#
_entry.id   ccafaa2411721baf9b12964019e2efc8
#
_cell.length_a   1.000
_cell.length_b   1.000
_cell.length_c   1.000
_cell.angle_alpha   90.00
_cell.angle_beta   90.00
_cell.angle_gamma   90.00
#
_symmetry.space_group_name_H-M   'P 1'
#
loop_
_entity.id
_entity.type
_entity.pdbx_description
1 polymer ?
#
loop_
_entity_poly.entity_id
_entity_poly.type
_entity_poly.pdbx_seq_one_letter_code
_entity_poly.pdbx_strand_id
1 'polypeptide(L)'
;METPGAREAIETPITILLLGDAGCGKSTFLSGLKCIRGQKPGSSLKEPIELLHDTDQPFVYEINFSKKSFTLEIYDTENPNQHWTTLQPDVVLLAFDISNRKTLDGLKGWRSDVIRYFQQGEGERIPVMMVGLKRDLRKPGEGLIYPQETYRIAQELRCDRYAECSAVTGELMTQAFEDLARLAYMTTTAEGGQTKGGCVVM
;
A
#
# COMPACT_ATOMS: atom_id res chain seq x y z
N MET A 1 21.40 -33.13 14.15
CA MET A 1 20.84 -31.88 14.69
C MET A 1 21.14 -30.80 13.65
N GLU A 2 20.20 -30.60 12.75
CA GLU A 2 20.31 -29.48 11.77
C GLU A 2 20.00 -28.18 12.51
N THR A 3 20.94 -27.25 12.52
CA THR A 3 20.72 -25.90 12.97
C THR A 3 19.64 -25.27 12.10
N PRO A 4 18.64 -24.57 12.68
CA PRO A 4 17.65 -23.87 11.87
C PRO A 4 18.42 -22.83 11.03
N GLY A 5 18.32 -22.97 9.69
CA GLY A 5 19.02 -22.13 8.74
C GLY A 5 18.78 -20.67 9.05
N ALA A 6 19.86 -19.92 9.19
CA ALA A 6 19.83 -18.49 9.35
C ALA A 6 19.03 -17.90 8.17
N ARG A 7 17.94 -17.18 8.45
CA ARG A 7 17.20 -16.43 7.45
C ARG A 7 18.15 -15.34 6.94
N GLU A 8 18.48 -15.35 5.66
CA GLU A 8 19.19 -14.24 5.05
C GLU A 8 18.32 -12.97 5.19
N ALA A 9 18.80 -12.02 5.98
CA ALA A 9 18.19 -10.71 6.06
C ALA A 9 18.59 -9.92 4.81
N ILE A 10 17.63 -9.30 4.14
CA ILE A 10 17.93 -8.31 3.11
C ILE A 10 18.42 -7.06 3.84
N GLU A 11 19.67 -6.65 3.58
CA GLU A 11 20.31 -5.53 4.27
C GLU A 11 19.68 -4.16 3.93
N THR A 12 19.03 -4.05 2.76
CA THR A 12 18.41 -2.80 2.30
C THR A 12 16.90 -2.83 2.54
N PRO A 13 16.32 -1.85 3.25
CA PRO A 13 14.88 -1.75 3.40
C PRO A 13 14.21 -1.43 2.05
N ILE A 14 12.98 -1.90 1.88
CA ILE A 14 12.15 -1.59 0.72
C ILE A 14 11.36 -0.32 1.02
N THR A 15 11.59 0.73 0.25
CA THR A 15 10.95 2.03 0.42
C THR A 15 9.59 2.06 -0.26
N ILE A 16 8.54 2.35 0.49
CA ILE A 16 7.16 2.44 0.00
C ILE A 16 6.65 3.85 0.21
N LEU A 17 6.11 4.45 -0.83
CA LEU A 17 5.48 5.77 -0.78
C LEU A 17 3.97 5.65 -0.87
N LEU A 18 3.25 6.14 0.14
CA LEU A 18 1.80 6.17 0.22
C LEU A 18 1.27 7.55 -0.19
N LEU A 19 0.58 7.61 -1.33
CA LEU A 19 -0.02 8.81 -1.91
C LEU A 19 -1.55 8.74 -1.85
N GLY A 20 -2.18 9.89 -1.76
CA GLY A 20 -3.64 10.03 -1.75
C GLY A 20 -4.07 11.33 -1.10
N ASP A 21 -5.29 11.76 -1.37
CA ASP A 21 -5.83 13.02 -0.87
C ASP A 21 -5.90 13.06 0.66
N ALA A 22 -5.84 14.28 1.21
CA ALA A 22 -6.01 14.49 2.64
C ALA A 22 -7.36 13.91 3.12
N GLY A 23 -7.34 13.25 4.29
CA GLY A 23 -8.53 12.66 4.88
C GLY A 23 -9.00 11.34 4.23
N CYS A 24 -8.35 10.81 3.20
CA CYS A 24 -8.74 9.51 2.62
C CYS A 24 -8.48 8.31 3.55
N GLY A 25 -7.71 8.48 4.64
CA GLY A 25 -7.51 7.45 5.66
C GLY A 25 -6.11 6.84 5.73
N LYS A 26 -5.10 7.47 5.13
CA LYS A 26 -3.71 6.98 5.09
C LYS A 26 -3.15 6.66 6.47
N SER A 27 -3.16 7.64 7.39
CA SER A 27 -2.62 7.47 8.75
C SER A 27 -3.36 6.38 9.54
N THR A 28 -4.70 6.28 9.37
CA THR A 28 -5.50 5.22 9.98
C THR A 28 -5.15 3.84 9.41
N PHE A 29 -4.92 3.75 8.10
CA PHE A 29 -4.49 2.52 7.44
C PHE A 29 -3.12 2.05 7.98
N LEU A 30 -2.13 2.95 8.03
CA LEU A 30 -0.79 2.65 8.56
C LEU A 30 -0.85 2.20 10.03
N SER A 31 -1.66 2.89 10.85
CA SER A 31 -1.87 2.50 12.26
C SER A 31 -2.54 1.13 12.37
N GLY A 32 -3.51 0.85 11.49
CA GLY A 32 -4.17 -0.45 11.40
C GLY A 32 -3.21 -1.58 11.03
N LEU A 33 -2.24 -1.33 10.14
CA LEU A 33 -1.21 -2.32 9.80
C LEU A 33 -0.37 -2.73 11.02
N LYS A 34 -0.07 -1.80 11.91
CA LYS A 34 0.63 -2.09 13.17
C LYS A 34 -0.20 -3.01 14.07
N CYS A 35 -1.53 -2.82 14.12
CA CYS A 35 -2.42 -3.60 14.96
C CYS A 35 -2.63 -5.05 14.47
N ILE A 36 -2.60 -5.31 13.16
CA ILE A 36 -2.83 -6.66 12.63
C ILE A 36 -1.60 -7.57 12.76
N ARG A 37 -0.43 -7.02 13.07
CA ARG A 37 0.81 -7.78 13.23
C ARG A 37 0.68 -8.76 14.39
N GLY A 38 0.68 -10.06 14.10
CA GLY A 38 0.54 -11.13 15.09
C GLY A 38 -0.90 -11.58 15.36
N GLN A 39 -1.90 -11.01 14.68
CA GLN A 39 -3.28 -11.49 14.76
C GLN A 39 -3.56 -12.57 13.71
N LYS A 40 -4.51 -13.47 14.01
CA LYS A 40 -5.00 -14.45 13.03
C LYS A 40 -5.83 -13.73 11.96
N PRO A 41 -5.75 -14.15 10.67
CA PRO A 41 -6.61 -13.63 9.61
C PRO A 41 -8.10 -13.64 10.03
N GLY A 42 -8.80 -12.53 9.82
CA GLY A 42 -10.22 -12.41 10.16
C GLY A 42 -10.54 -12.04 11.62
N SER A 43 -9.53 -11.77 12.45
CA SER A 43 -9.75 -11.22 13.78
C SER A 43 -10.18 -9.75 13.68
N SER A 44 -11.32 -9.42 14.29
CA SER A 44 -11.72 -8.02 14.46
C SER A 44 -10.76 -7.29 15.39
N LEU A 45 -10.41 -6.05 15.07
CA LEU A 45 -9.64 -5.20 15.98
C LEU A 45 -10.44 -5.00 17.28
N LYS A 46 -9.89 -5.44 18.39
CA LYS A 46 -10.57 -5.39 19.70
C LYS A 46 -10.43 -4.07 20.42
N GLU A 47 -9.47 -3.25 20.00
CA GLU A 47 -9.12 -1.98 20.65
C GLU A 47 -9.16 -0.84 19.64
N PRO A 48 -9.42 0.40 20.11
CA PRO A 48 -9.30 1.59 19.26
C PRO A 48 -7.89 1.67 18.66
N ILE A 49 -7.81 2.04 17.37
CA ILE A 49 -6.54 2.23 16.69
C ILE A 49 -5.86 3.47 17.27
N GLU A 50 -4.69 3.29 17.86
CA GLU A 50 -3.81 4.39 18.22
C GLU A 50 -3.16 4.93 16.93
N LEU A 51 -3.43 6.18 16.61
CA LEU A 51 -2.88 6.79 15.40
C LEU A 51 -1.37 7.02 15.54
N LEU A 52 -0.64 6.63 14.51
CA LEU A 52 0.78 6.96 14.38
C LEU A 52 0.94 8.46 14.09
N HIS A 53 1.99 9.05 14.61
CA HIS A 53 2.32 10.44 14.35
C HIS A 53 3.17 10.58 13.10
N ASP A 54 2.97 11.65 12.33
CA ASP A 54 3.73 11.89 11.10
C ASP A 54 5.24 12.08 11.37
N THR A 55 5.57 12.48 12.61
CA THR A 55 6.97 12.56 13.09
C THR A 55 7.67 11.21 13.24
N ASP A 56 6.91 10.11 13.30
CA ASP A 56 7.44 8.75 13.47
C ASP A 56 7.82 8.08 12.14
N GLN A 57 7.73 8.81 11.04
CA GLN A 57 8.10 8.30 9.72
C GLN A 57 9.62 8.18 9.56
N PRO A 58 10.12 7.13 8.85
CA PRO A 58 9.34 6.10 8.17
C PRO A 58 8.64 5.13 9.13
N PHE A 59 7.45 4.68 8.76
CA PHE A 59 6.77 3.60 9.49
C PHE A 59 7.38 2.26 9.09
N VAL A 60 8.00 1.58 10.04
CA VAL A 60 8.81 0.39 9.79
C VAL A 60 8.03 -0.90 10.08
N TYR A 61 7.97 -1.79 9.10
CA TYR A 61 7.33 -3.09 9.20
C TYR A 61 8.29 -4.19 8.74
N GLU A 62 8.55 -5.16 9.62
CA GLU A 62 9.28 -6.36 9.25
C GLU A 62 8.32 -7.41 8.71
N ILE A 63 8.60 -7.96 7.55
CA ILE A 63 7.83 -9.02 6.93
C ILE A 63 8.68 -10.24 6.65
N ASN A 64 8.02 -11.39 6.66
CA ASN A 64 8.64 -12.67 6.29
C ASN A 64 7.91 -13.23 5.08
N PHE A 65 8.60 -13.33 3.96
CA PHE A 65 8.04 -13.86 2.74
C PHE A 65 9.03 -14.83 2.07
N SER A 66 8.55 -15.98 1.61
CA SER A 66 9.39 -16.97 0.90
C SER A 66 10.70 -17.35 1.64
N LYS A 67 10.63 -17.51 2.98
CA LYS A 67 11.76 -17.83 3.89
C LYS A 67 12.80 -16.71 4.04
N LYS A 68 12.54 -15.51 3.52
CA LYS A 68 13.36 -14.32 3.69
C LYS A 68 12.65 -13.32 4.59
N SER A 69 13.42 -12.53 5.33
CA SER A 69 12.92 -11.40 6.11
C SER A 69 13.33 -10.12 5.43
N PHE A 70 12.42 -9.16 5.32
CA PHE A 70 12.71 -7.81 4.85
C PHE A 70 12.02 -6.77 5.69
N THR A 71 12.59 -5.56 5.61
CA THR A 71 12.05 -4.38 6.25
C THR A 71 11.35 -3.53 5.19
N LEU A 72 10.10 -3.15 5.45
CA LEU A 72 9.39 -2.14 4.68
C LEU A 72 9.48 -0.81 5.42
N GLU A 73 9.88 0.24 4.75
CA GLU A 73 9.83 1.63 5.23
C GLU A 73 8.76 2.37 4.46
N ILE A 74 7.64 2.70 5.14
CA ILE A 74 6.51 3.38 4.52
C ILE A 74 6.51 4.86 4.88
N TYR A 75 6.48 5.70 3.85
CA TYR A 75 6.40 7.16 3.94
C TYR A 75 5.04 7.65 3.46
N ASP A 76 4.45 8.61 4.18
CA ASP A 76 3.26 9.35 3.75
C ASP A 76 3.68 10.72 3.20
N THR A 77 2.80 11.37 2.45
CA THR A 77 2.98 12.72 1.92
C THR A 77 3.16 13.80 2.99
N GLU A 78 2.70 13.54 4.21
CA GLU A 78 2.72 14.48 5.34
C GLU A 78 3.96 14.34 6.22
N ASN A 79 5.04 13.69 5.70
CA ASN A 79 6.30 13.59 6.43
C ASN A 79 6.92 14.98 6.63
N PRO A 80 7.08 15.46 7.88
CA PRO A 80 7.63 16.79 8.15
C PRO A 80 9.14 16.90 7.89
N ASN A 81 9.85 15.76 7.84
CA ASN A 81 11.31 15.71 7.74
C ASN A 81 11.80 15.59 6.30
N GLN A 82 10.97 15.11 5.39
CA GLN A 82 11.37 14.86 4.02
C GLN A 82 10.21 15.04 3.05
N HIS A 83 10.41 15.88 2.04
CA HIS A 83 9.40 16.05 0.98
C HIS A 83 9.32 14.78 0.14
N TRP A 84 8.13 14.23 -0.05
CA TRP A 84 7.89 12.94 -0.70
C TRP A 84 8.46 12.84 -2.13
N THR A 85 8.57 13.96 -2.86
CA THR A 85 9.14 13.99 -4.22
C THR A 85 10.65 13.76 -4.28
N THR A 86 11.34 13.80 -3.13
CA THR A 86 12.78 13.54 -3.03
C THR A 86 13.10 12.11 -2.63
N LEU A 87 12.08 11.31 -2.34
CA LEU A 87 12.22 9.89 -2.06
C LEU A 87 12.56 9.12 -3.35
N GLN A 88 13.12 7.94 -3.18
CA GLN A 88 13.29 6.95 -4.26
C GLN A 88 12.51 5.70 -3.88
N PRO A 89 11.19 5.68 -4.13
CA PRO A 89 10.37 4.57 -3.72
C PRO A 89 10.55 3.35 -4.64
N ASP A 90 10.65 2.17 -4.01
CA ASP A 90 10.60 0.89 -4.72
C ASP A 90 9.17 0.50 -5.09
N VAL A 91 8.18 0.94 -4.30
CA VAL A 91 6.75 0.70 -4.53
C VAL A 91 5.95 1.95 -4.19
N VAL A 92 4.91 2.22 -4.95
CA VAL A 92 3.95 3.29 -4.66
C VAL A 92 2.58 2.71 -4.33
N LEU A 93 1.97 3.19 -3.23
CA LEU A 93 0.56 2.98 -2.89
C LEU A 93 -0.25 4.21 -3.27
N LEU A 94 -1.33 4.03 -4.02
CA LEU A 94 -2.32 5.06 -4.34
C LEU A 94 -3.58 4.78 -3.53
N ALA A 95 -3.84 5.59 -2.49
CA ALA A 95 -4.95 5.43 -1.57
C ALA A 95 -6.11 6.36 -1.89
N PHE A 96 -7.33 5.84 -1.79
CA PHE A 96 -8.57 6.62 -1.89
C PHE A 96 -9.60 6.16 -0.85
N ASP A 97 -10.56 7.00 -0.56
CA ASP A 97 -11.68 6.72 0.33
C ASP A 97 -12.87 6.18 -0.49
N ILE A 98 -13.27 4.94 -0.21
CA ILE A 98 -14.38 4.26 -0.91
C ILE A 98 -15.71 5.00 -0.78
N SER A 99 -15.86 5.80 0.28
CA SER A 99 -17.08 6.61 0.49
C SER A 99 -17.02 7.98 -0.18
N ASN A 100 -15.88 8.37 -0.77
CA ASN A 100 -15.67 9.70 -1.33
C ASN A 100 -15.10 9.66 -2.76
N ARG A 101 -15.98 9.83 -3.74
CA ARG A 101 -15.63 9.80 -5.17
C ARG A 101 -14.53 10.78 -5.56
N LYS A 102 -14.46 11.96 -4.93
CA LYS A 102 -13.43 12.96 -5.25
C LYS A 102 -12.01 12.41 -5.04
N THR A 103 -11.82 11.61 -3.99
CA THR A 103 -10.51 11.01 -3.72
C THR A 103 -10.14 9.92 -4.73
N LEU A 104 -11.12 9.22 -5.30
CA LEU A 104 -10.90 8.27 -6.39
C LEU A 104 -10.53 9.00 -7.69
N ASP A 105 -11.24 10.08 -8.02
CA ASP A 105 -10.97 10.89 -9.20
C ASP A 105 -9.59 11.57 -9.11
N GLY A 106 -9.17 11.96 -7.88
CA GLY A 106 -7.87 12.55 -7.58
C GLY A 106 -6.68 11.62 -7.88
N LEU A 107 -6.89 10.29 -7.92
CA LEU A 107 -5.81 9.33 -8.18
C LEU A 107 -5.13 9.53 -9.54
N LYS A 108 -5.82 10.08 -10.53
CA LYS A 108 -5.22 10.41 -11.84
C LYS A 108 -4.11 11.45 -11.70
N GLY A 109 -4.34 12.46 -10.83
CA GLY A 109 -3.33 13.47 -10.50
C GLY A 109 -2.12 12.85 -9.83
N TRP A 110 -2.35 12.07 -8.76
CA TRP A 110 -1.29 11.36 -8.04
C TRP A 110 -0.49 10.42 -8.95
N ARG A 111 -1.16 9.70 -9.85
CA ARG A 111 -0.48 8.83 -10.82
C ARG A 111 0.40 9.62 -11.80
N SER A 112 -0.07 10.79 -12.23
CA SER A 112 0.71 11.70 -13.09
C SER A 112 1.95 12.21 -12.37
N ASP A 113 1.84 12.53 -11.09
CA ASP A 113 2.96 12.95 -10.26
C ASP A 113 3.99 11.83 -10.07
N VAL A 114 3.54 10.57 -9.86
CA VAL A 114 4.45 9.41 -9.82
C VAL A 114 5.28 9.30 -11.10
N ILE A 115 4.64 9.44 -12.25
CA ILE A 115 5.35 9.41 -13.54
C ILE A 115 6.33 10.57 -13.63
N ARG A 116 5.89 11.76 -13.27
CA ARG A 116 6.67 12.99 -13.37
C ARG A 116 7.93 12.98 -12.50
N TYR A 117 7.82 12.49 -11.26
CA TYR A 117 8.92 12.58 -10.30
C TYR A 117 9.81 11.33 -10.25
N PHE A 118 9.27 10.15 -10.58
CA PHE A 118 9.96 8.89 -10.35
C PHE A 118 10.15 8.02 -11.60
N GLN A 119 9.57 8.35 -12.75
CA GLN A 119 9.63 7.52 -13.95
C GLN A 119 10.09 8.33 -15.17
N GLN A 120 11.18 9.08 -15.02
CA GLN A 120 11.71 9.92 -16.12
C GLN A 120 12.67 9.20 -17.07
N GLY A 121 13.14 8.00 -16.70
CA GLY A 121 14.07 7.18 -17.51
C GLY A 121 13.37 6.20 -18.44
N GLU A 122 14.00 5.84 -19.56
CA GLU A 122 13.54 4.75 -20.43
C GLU A 122 13.60 3.41 -19.65
N GLY A 123 12.46 2.77 -19.45
CA GLY A 123 12.36 1.43 -18.84
C GLY A 123 12.19 1.39 -17.33
N GLU A 124 12.28 2.49 -16.62
CA GLU A 124 12.07 2.53 -15.17
C GLU A 124 10.57 2.69 -14.85
N ARG A 125 9.93 1.59 -14.52
CA ARG A 125 8.56 1.60 -14.02
C ARG A 125 8.55 1.12 -12.58
N ILE A 126 8.09 2.00 -11.67
CA ILE A 126 7.87 1.62 -10.26
C ILE A 126 6.54 0.87 -10.16
N PRO A 127 6.49 -0.30 -9.50
CA PRO A 127 5.27 -1.00 -9.21
C PRO A 127 4.29 -0.14 -8.39
N VAL A 128 3.02 -0.16 -8.79
CA VAL A 128 1.97 0.64 -8.16
C VAL A 128 0.85 -0.27 -7.67
N MET A 129 0.47 -0.10 -6.41
CA MET A 129 -0.73 -0.71 -5.84
C MET A 129 -1.77 0.36 -5.57
N MET A 130 -3.01 0.15 -6.01
CA MET A 130 -4.14 0.98 -5.65
C MET A 130 -4.88 0.36 -4.46
N VAL A 131 -5.20 1.16 -3.44
CA VAL A 131 -5.90 0.68 -2.24
C VAL A 131 -7.11 1.55 -1.91
N GLY A 132 -8.28 0.92 -1.86
CA GLY A 132 -9.53 1.53 -1.39
C GLY A 132 -9.63 1.38 0.13
N LEU A 133 -9.67 2.50 0.82
CA LEU A 133 -9.76 2.59 2.27
C LEU A 133 -11.22 2.84 2.71
N LYS A 134 -11.51 2.64 4.00
CA LYS A 134 -12.81 2.85 4.63
C LYS A 134 -13.92 1.99 4.00
N ARG A 135 -13.60 0.72 3.69
CA ARG A 135 -14.54 -0.21 3.06
C ARG A 135 -15.84 -0.39 3.87
N ASP A 136 -15.77 -0.26 5.19
CA ASP A 136 -16.90 -0.26 6.13
C ASP A 136 -17.92 0.84 5.85
N LEU A 137 -17.52 1.94 5.19
CA LEU A 137 -18.41 3.05 4.83
C LEU A 137 -19.12 2.85 3.49
N ARG A 138 -18.87 1.75 2.76
CA ARG A 138 -19.58 1.46 1.52
C ARG A 138 -21.05 1.15 1.81
N LYS A 139 -21.94 2.07 1.47
CA LYS A 139 -23.39 1.91 1.64
C LYS A 139 -24.08 1.99 0.29
N PRO A 140 -25.14 1.19 0.06
CA PRO A 140 -25.98 1.34 -1.12
C PRO A 140 -26.59 2.75 -1.19
N GLY A 141 -26.55 3.39 -2.36
CA GLY A 141 -27.09 4.74 -2.56
C GLY A 141 -26.45 5.48 -3.72
N GLU A 142 -26.83 6.74 -3.89
CA GLU A 142 -26.24 7.63 -4.89
C GLU A 142 -24.75 7.87 -4.59
N GLY A 143 -23.92 7.81 -5.62
CA GLY A 143 -22.47 8.00 -5.49
C GLY A 143 -21.69 6.77 -5.05
N LEU A 144 -22.36 5.61 -4.94
CA LEU A 144 -21.68 4.35 -4.61
C LEU A 144 -20.54 4.06 -5.60
N ILE A 145 -19.36 3.82 -5.06
CA ILE A 145 -18.21 3.36 -5.82
C ILE A 145 -18.23 1.84 -5.83
N TYR A 146 -18.49 1.26 -7.00
CA TYR A 146 -18.54 -0.20 -7.17
C TYR A 146 -17.13 -0.79 -7.35
N PRO A 147 -16.85 -1.99 -6.83
CA PRO A 147 -15.56 -2.65 -7.01
C PRO A 147 -15.15 -2.82 -8.48
N GLN A 148 -16.11 -3.06 -9.38
CA GLN A 148 -15.87 -3.19 -10.82
C GLN A 148 -15.37 -1.89 -11.45
N GLU A 149 -15.89 -0.75 -10.98
CA GLU A 149 -15.44 0.57 -11.43
C GLU A 149 -14.03 0.86 -10.97
N THR A 150 -13.75 0.62 -9.68
CA THR A 150 -12.41 0.85 -9.11
C THR A 150 -11.37 -0.06 -9.75
N TYR A 151 -11.73 -1.30 -10.05
CA TYR A 151 -10.86 -2.21 -10.79
C TYR A 151 -10.52 -1.68 -12.18
N ARG A 152 -11.52 -1.19 -12.94
CA ARG A 152 -11.28 -0.58 -14.24
C ARG A 152 -10.35 0.64 -14.13
N ILE A 153 -10.56 1.49 -13.12
CA ILE A 153 -9.68 2.64 -12.88
C ILE A 153 -8.26 2.20 -12.54
N ALA A 154 -8.10 1.15 -11.72
CA ALA A 154 -6.78 0.60 -11.43
C ALA A 154 -6.05 0.11 -12.70
N GLN A 155 -6.79 -0.50 -13.64
CA GLN A 155 -6.24 -0.88 -14.94
C GLN A 155 -5.86 0.34 -15.80
N GLU A 156 -6.73 1.36 -15.87
CA GLU A 156 -6.47 2.61 -16.58
C GLU A 156 -5.23 3.32 -16.04
N LEU A 157 -5.04 3.32 -14.72
CA LEU A 157 -3.87 3.88 -14.03
C LEU A 157 -2.63 2.97 -14.11
N ARG A 158 -2.74 1.80 -14.74
CA ARG A 158 -1.68 0.79 -14.84
C ARG A 158 -1.13 0.39 -13.47
N CYS A 159 -2.02 0.15 -12.52
CA CYS A 159 -1.63 -0.40 -11.23
C CYS A 159 -1.37 -1.91 -11.34
N ASP A 160 -0.37 -2.40 -10.62
CA ASP A 160 0.02 -3.80 -10.61
C ASP A 160 -0.84 -4.63 -9.66
N ARG A 161 -1.41 -3.98 -8.62
CA ARG A 161 -2.32 -4.58 -7.65
C ARG A 161 -3.44 -3.61 -7.30
N TYR A 162 -4.57 -4.21 -6.91
CA TYR A 162 -5.70 -3.49 -6.33
C TYR A 162 -6.24 -4.26 -5.12
N ALA A 163 -6.45 -3.57 -4.00
CA ALA A 163 -7.10 -4.11 -2.82
C ALA A 163 -8.05 -3.08 -2.19
N GLU A 164 -8.95 -3.58 -1.35
CA GLU A 164 -9.81 -2.74 -0.52
C GLU A 164 -9.73 -3.22 0.92
N CYS A 165 -9.80 -2.30 1.88
CA CYS A 165 -9.80 -2.67 3.29
C CYS A 165 -10.47 -1.62 4.16
N SER A 166 -10.74 -2.01 5.41
CA SER A 166 -11.14 -1.10 6.48
C SER A 166 -10.17 -1.25 7.66
N ALA A 167 -9.44 -0.20 7.96
CA ALA A 167 -8.59 -0.18 9.14
C ALA A 167 -9.42 -0.21 10.43
N VAL A 168 -10.61 0.40 10.44
CA VAL A 168 -11.47 0.49 11.64
C VAL A 168 -12.06 -0.86 12.03
N THR A 169 -12.50 -1.66 11.05
CA THR A 169 -13.09 -2.98 11.32
C THR A 169 -12.07 -4.12 11.22
N GLY A 170 -10.87 -3.86 10.65
CA GLY A 170 -9.88 -4.89 10.33
C GLY A 170 -10.21 -5.68 9.06
N GLU A 171 -11.33 -5.37 8.40
CA GLU A 171 -11.78 -6.10 7.21
C GLU A 171 -10.76 -5.99 6.08
N LEU A 172 -10.32 -7.14 5.56
CA LEU A 172 -9.35 -7.29 4.46
C LEU A 172 -7.98 -6.61 4.68
N MET A 173 -7.69 -6.13 5.90
CA MET A 173 -6.40 -5.49 6.20
C MET A 173 -5.21 -6.45 6.00
N THR A 174 -5.36 -7.70 6.46
CA THR A 174 -4.31 -8.73 6.32
C THR A 174 -4.03 -9.01 4.83
N GLN A 175 -5.08 -9.18 4.03
CA GLN A 175 -4.97 -9.42 2.59
C GLN A 175 -4.31 -8.25 1.86
N ALA A 176 -4.73 -7.01 2.17
CA ALA A 176 -4.14 -5.81 1.58
C ALA A 176 -2.64 -5.70 1.92
N PHE A 177 -2.26 -6.06 3.15
CA PHE A 177 -0.86 -6.06 3.56
C PHE A 177 -0.05 -7.20 2.91
N GLU A 178 -0.63 -8.39 2.77
CA GLU A 178 0.00 -9.51 2.06
C GLU A 178 0.24 -9.18 0.59
N ASP A 179 -0.71 -8.50 -0.08
CA ASP A 179 -0.55 -8.04 -1.45
C ASP A 179 0.56 -7.00 -1.59
N LEU A 180 0.63 -6.05 -0.66
CA LEU A 180 1.72 -5.08 -0.58
C LEU A 180 3.06 -5.77 -0.36
N ALA A 181 3.14 -6.68 0.62
CA ALA A 181 4.34 -7.42 0.94
C ALA A 181 4.83 -8.27 -0.24
N ARG A 182 3.91 -8.89 -0.97
CA ARG A 182 4.21 -9.65 -2.19
C ARG A 182 4.74 -8.74 -3.29
N LEU A 183 4.11 -7.58 -3.51
CA LEU A 183 4.56 -6.61 -4.51
C LEU A 183 5.96 -6.09 -4.16
N ALA A 184 6.19 -5.73 -2.90
CA ALA A 184 7.48 -5.30 -2.39
C ALA A 184 8.56 -6.39 -2.55
N TYR A 185 8.23 -7.66 -2.22
CA TYR A 185 9.17 -8.77 -2.45
C TYR A 185 9.57 -8.88 -3.93
N MET A 186 8.63 -8.71 -4.85
CA MET A 186 8.93 -8.83 -6.28
C MET A 186 9.90 -7.76 -6.78
N THR A 187 10.00 -6.59 -6.14
CA THR A 187 10.99 -5.57 -6.51
C THR A 187 12.42 -6.02 -6.23
N THR A 188 12.61 -6.97 -5.33
CA THR A 188 13.92 -7.56 -5.02
C THR A 188 14.32 -8.69 -5.98
N THR A 189 13.47 -9.04 -6.92
CA THR A 189 13.72 -10.07 -7.94
C THR A 189 14.11 -9.43 -9.28
N ALA A 190 14.68 -10.23 -10.18
CA ALA A 190 15.04 -9.79 -11.54
C ALA A 190 13.81 -9.32 -12.37
N GLU A 191 12.59 -9.67 -11.96
CA GLU A 191 11.35 -9.26 -12.63
C GLU A 191 10.86 -7.88 -12.16
N GLY A 192 11.44 -7.33 -11.09
CA GLY A 192 11.19 -5.95 -10.63
C GLY A 192 9.78 -5.64 -10.14
N GLY A 193 8.98 -6.66 -9.77
CA GLY A 193 7.61 -6.47 -9.24
C GLY A 193 6.56 -6.03 -10.25
N GLN A 194 6.94 -5.85 -11.50
CA GLN A 194 6.03 -5.39 -12.55
C GLN A 194 5.20 -6.55 -13.12
N THR A 195 3.92 -6.32 -13.32
CA THR A 195 3.05 -7.31 -13.98
C THR A 195 3.10 -7.15 -15.51
N LYS A 196 3.35 -8.24 -16.20
CA LYS A 196 3.21 -8.29 -17.67
C LYS A 196 1.71 -8.38 -18.01
N GLY A 197 1.06 -7.23 -18.16
CA GLY A 197 -0.25 -7.19 -18.79
C GLY A 197 -1.47 -7.12 -17.86
N GLY A 198 -1.50 -6.23 -16.90
CA GLY A 198 -2.73 -5.86 -16.19
C GLY A 198 -2.71 -6.05 -14.68
N CYS A 199 -3.59 -5.33 -14.01
CA CYS A 199 -3.78 -5.38 -12.57
C CYS A 199 -4.29 -6.77 -12.15
N VAL A 200 -3.65 -7.39 -11.14
CA VAL A 200 -4.14 -8.62 -10.53
C VAL A 200 -5.02 -8.25 -9.33
N VAL A 201 -6.25 -8.75 -9.33
CA VAL A 201 -7.19 -8.69 -8.22
C VAL A 201 -7.24 -10.07 -7.57
N MET A 202 -7.14 -10.11 -6.29
CA MET A 202 -7.46 -11.29 -5.50
C MET A 202 -8.70 -11.07 -4.65
#